data_e77aaa9a24f8c5096e4a6540c93cd004
#
_entry.id   e77aaa9a24f8c5096e4a6540c93cd004
#
_cell.length_a   1.000
_cell.length_b   1.000
_cell.length_c   1.000
_cell.angle_alpha   90.00
_cell.angle_beta   90.00
_cell.angle_gamma   90.00
#
_symmetry.space_group_name_H-M   'P 1'
#
loop_
_entity.id
_entity.type
_entity.pdbx_description
1 polymer ?
#
loop_
_entity_poly.entity_id
_entity_poly.type
_entity_poly.pdbx_seq_one_letter_code
_entity_poly.pdbx_strand_id
1 'polypeptide(L)'
;PITPEAVVVRDLMVEQGLDGNTLPAMWSLWATEIVMIIAAFIFFKGWKFDKPLESVELEEASHFSPKQILTLIGLLAMIACVVVFGFDVGLTSLVIGTILLVCGCADEKVVIKSIPWNTILMVLGVGVLMNIVSLSGGVELLAGSISMVSSASTISPMMCLVASVMSFFASGLGVVFPTLVPTVGSIAAEFGGVISPIELMASVVIGGTVAGFTPISTAGALIQAGVSQFPEVENKYSQNKMFVELFIIAFLCTFISVAMAALGVYRVICG
;
A
#
# COMPACT_ATOMS: atom_id res chain seq x y z
N PRO A 1 -6.40 -0.63 8.32
CA PRO A 1 -7.85 -0.90 8.21
C PRO A 1 -8.67 0.25 7.60
N ILE A 2 -8.16 1.49 7.64
CA ILE A 2 -8.86 2.70 7.15
C ILE A 2 -8.20 3.33 5.91
N THR A 3 -7.14 2.75 5.38
CA THR A 3 -6.49 3.21 4.15
C THR A 3 -7.29 2.73 2.92
N PRO A 4 -7.20 3.42 1.78
CA PRO A 4 -7.87 2.98 0.54
C PRO A 4 -7.52 1.54 0.15
N GLU A 5 -6.26 1.15 0.33
CA GLU A 5 -5.78 -0.21 0.06
C GLU A 5 -6.48 -1.24 0.94
N ALA A 6 -6.61 -0.95 2.24
CA ALA A 6 -7.25 -1.87 3.18
C ALA A 6 -8.75 -2.02 2.89
N VAL A 7 -9.42 -0.94 2.46
CA VAL A 7 -10.84 -0.99 2.09
C VAL A 7 -11.05 -1.85 0.84
N VAL A 8 -10.28 -1.61 -0.22
CA VAL A 8 -10.38 -2.39 -1.47
C VAL A 8 -10.07 -3.86 -1.21
N VAL A 9 -9.01 -4.17 -0.47
CA VAL A 9 -8.64 -5.56 -0.16
C VAL A 9 -9.71 -6.24 0.68
N ARG A 10 -10.26 -5.57 1.69
CA ARG A 10 -11.37 -6.08 2.51
C ARG A 10 -12.57 -6.44 1.64
N ASP A 11 -12.98 -5.53 0.78
CA ASP A 11 -14.16 -5.73 -0.05
C ASP A 11 -13.96 -6.89 -1.03
N LEU A 12 -12.77 -7.01 -1.65
CA LEU A 12 -12.42 -8.14 -2.50
C LEU A 12 -12.38 -9.49 -1.74
N MET A 13 -12.01 -9.50 -0.47
CA MET A 13 -12.07 -10.71 0.37
C MET A 13 -13.53 -11.07 0.68
N VAL A 14 -14.34 -10.09 1.05
CA VAL A 14 -15.77 -10.28 1.37
C VAL A 14 -16.56 -10.76 0.14
N GLU A 15 -16.27 -10.27 -1.06
CA GLU A 15 -16.87 -10.74 -2.31
C GLU A 15 -16.63 -12.24 -2.56
N GLN A 16 -15.52 -12.79 -2.08
CA GLN A 16 -15.22 -14.22 -2.13
C GLN A 16 -15.89 -15.03 -0.98
N GLY A 17 -16.62 -14.37 -0.10
CA GLY A 17 -17.19 -15.01 1.11
C GLY A 17 -16.14 -15.29 2.19
N LEU A 18 -14.97 -14.64 2.12
CA LEU A 18 -13.89 -14.78 3.09
C LEU A 18 -13.97 -13.70 4.18
N ASP A 19 -13.23 -13.93 5.28
CA ASP A 19 -13.09 -12.91 6.32
C ASP A 19 -12.34 -11.67 5.76
N GLY A 20 -13.01 -10.53 5.83
CA GLY A 20 -12.46 -9.23 5.42
C GLY A 20 -11.58 -8.56 6.48
N ASN A 21 -11.09 -9.30 7.48
CA ASN A 21 -10.24 -8.75 8.54
C ASN A 21 -8.83 -8.44 8.01
N THR A 22 -8.53 -7.15 7.81
CA THR A 22 -7.23 -6.67 7.32
C THR A 22 -6.22 -6.38 8.44
N LEU A 23 -6.57 -6.56 9.72
CA LEU A 23 -5.65 -6.31 10.84
C LEU A 23 -4.40 -7.21 10.82
N PRO A 24 -4.49 -8.52 10.54
CA PRO A 24 -3.29 -9.36 10.44
C PRO A 24 -2.34 -8.91 9.32
N ALA A 25 -2.88 -8.48 8.18
CA ALA A 25 -2.08 -7.92 7.10
C ALA A 25 -1.37 -6.63 7.52
N MET A 26 -2.04 -5.76 8.27
CA MET A 26 -1.44 -4.55 8.83
C MET A 26 -0.27 -4.87 9.77
N TRP A 27 -0.43 -5.83 10.68
CA TRP A 27 0.67 -6.23 11.57
C TRP A 27 1.83 -6.87 10.82
N SER A 28 1.55 -7.66 9.79
CA SER A 28 2.56 -8.26 8.91
C SER A 28 3.31 -7.20 8.11
N LEU A 29 2.61 -6.18 7.61
CA LEU A 29 3.21 -5.04 6.92
C LEU A 29 4.13 -4.25 7.87
N TRP A 30 3.68 -3.91 9.07
CA TRP A 30 4.50 -3.20 10.05
C TRP A 30 5.75 -4.01 10.45
N ALA A 31 5.61 -5.32 10.66
CA ALA A 31 6.78 -6.16 10.93
C ALA A 31 7.79 -6.11 9.78
N THR A 32 7.31 -6.12 8.54
CA THR A 32 8.15 -6.03 7.35
C THR A 32 8.82 -4.66 7.23
N GLU A 33 8.07 -3.58 7.46
CA GLU A 33 8.59 -2.22 7.43
C GLU A 33 9.66 -1.98 8.51
N ILE A 34 9.47 -2.50 9.73
CA ILE A 34 10.47 -2.42 10.80
C ILE A 34 11.78 -3.10 10.36
N VAL A 35 11.70 -4.30 9.77
CA VAL A 35 12.89 -4.99 9.26
C VAL A 35 13.57 -4.18 8.16
N MET A 36 12.79 -3.59 7.25
CA MET A 36 13.31 -2.73 6.18
C MET A 36 13.97 -1.47 6.72
N ILE A 37 13.38 -0.81 7.72
CA ILE A 37 13.96 0.38 8.36
C ILE A 37 15.30 0.02 9.02
N ILE A 38 15.35 -1.10 9.75
CA ILE A 38 16.60 -1.57 10.36
C ILE A 38 17.65 -1.88 9.30
N ALA A 39 17.28 -2.60 8.24
CA ALA A 39 18.17 -2.92 7.13
C ALA A 39 18.68 -1.64 6.43
N ALA A 40 17.81 -0.68 6.16
CA ALA A 40 18.17 0.61 5.59
C ALA A 40 19.12 1.40 6.52
N PHE A 41 18.81 1.46 7.82
CA PHE A 41 19.66 2.12 8.81
C PHE A 41 21.06 1.53 8.86
N ILE A 42 21.17 0.20 8.80
CA ILE A 42 22.46 -0.50 8.73
C ILE A 42 23.17 -0.22 7.41
N PHE A 43 22.48 -0.35 6.28
CA PHE A 43 23.04 -0.17 4.94
C PHE A 43 23.58 1.25 4.72
N PHE A 44 22.83 2.26 5.11
CA PHE A 44 23.22 3.66 4.99
C PHE A 44 24.11 4.15 6.14
N LYS A 45 24.54 3.25 7.04
CA LYS A 45 25.35 3.59 8.22
C LYS A 45 24.74 4.74 9.02
N GLY A 46 23.46 4.64 9.34
CA GLY A 46 22.69 5.67 10.02
C GLY A 46 23.26 6.15 11.37
N TRP A 47 24.22 5.43 11.94
CA TRP A 47 24.97 5.85 13.13
C TRP A 47 26.15 6.81 12.85
N LYS A 48 26.42 7.13 11.57
CA LYS A 48 27.52 8.01 11.15
C LYS A 48 27.06 9.42 10.74
N PHE A 49 25.92 9.88 11.26
CA PHE A 49 25.50 11.26 11.08
C PHE A 49 26.36 12.19 11.96
N ASP A 50 27.51 12.64 11.42
CA ASP A 50 28.48 13.47 12.14
C ASP A 50 28.21 15.00 12.02
N LYS A 51 27.23 15.42 11.27
CA LYS A 51 26.87 16.84 11.17
C LYS A 51 25.44 17.06 11.64
N PRO A 52 25.26 17.89 12.68
CA PRO A 52 23.92 18.44 12.91
C PRO A 52 23.51 19.14 11.60
N LEU A 53 22.32 18.85 11.10
CA LEU A 53 21.67 19.70 10.13
C LEU A 53 21.80 21.13 10.66
N GLU A 54 22.38 22.05 9.85
CA GLU A 54 22.30 23.47 10.15
C GLU A 54 20.87 23.73 10.59
N SER A 55 20.75 24.32 11.80
CA SER A 55 19.46 24.56 12.41
C SER A 55 18.55 25.20 11.34
N VAL A 56 17.63 24.42 10.80
CA VAL A 56 16.47 24.99 10.13
C VAL A 56 15.87 25.88 11.20
N GLU A 57 15.96 27.20 11.03
CA GLU A 57 15.22 28.13 11.88
C GLU A 57 13.77 27.67 11.77
N LEU A 58 13.32 26.95 12.78
CA LEU A 58 11.91 26.61 12.92
C LEU A 58 11.24 27.99 13.07
N GLU A 59 10.58 28.45 12.00
CA GLU A 59 9.62 29.53 12.13
C GLU A 59 8.80 29.24 13.38
N GLU A 60 8.77 30.20 14.33
CA GLU A 60 8.04 30.07 15.57
C GLU A 60 6.67 29.44 15.27
N ALA A 61 6.37 28.32 15.91
CA ALA A 61 5.17 27.56 15.65
C ALA A 61 3.95 28.49 15.76
N SER A 62 3.45 28.94 14.63
CA SER A 62 2.27 29.79 14.57
C SER A 62 1.09 29.03 15.16
N HIS A 63 0.28 29.68 15.98
CA HIS A 63 -0.92 29.08 16.54
C HIS A 63 -1.80 28.51 15.40
N PHE A 64 -2.36 27.33 15.64
CA PHE A 64 -3.28 26.72 14.67
C PHE A 64 -4.41 27.71 14.31
N SER A 65 -4.62 27.91 13.05
CA SER A 65 -5.75 28.70 12.58
C SER A 65 -7.07 27.97 12.89
N PRO A 66 -8.19 28.67 13.06
CA PRO A 66 -9.50 28.05 13.30
C PRO A 66 -9.87 26.99 12.25
N LYS A 67 -9.48 27.20 10.99
CA LYS A 67 -9.72 26.24 9.90
C LYS A 67 -8.90 24.97 10.06
N GLN A 68 -7.64 25.06 10.51
CA GLN A 68 -6.80 23.90 10.80
C GLN A 68 -7.35 23.10 11.98
N ILE A 69 -7.83 23.79 13.03
CA ILE A 69 -8.47 23.13 14.17
C ILE A 69 -9.74 22.40 13.72
N LEU A 70 -10.58 23.04 12.90
CA LEU A 70 -11.81 22.42 12.38
C LEU A 70 -11.48 21.19 11.52
N THR A 71 -10.45 21.27 10.69
CA THR A 71 -9.98 20.12 9.88
C THR A 71 -9.50 18.98 10.78
N LEU A 72 -8.75 19.29 11.85
CA LEU A 72 -8.30 18.28 12.82
C LEU A 72 -9.49 17.60 13.52
N ILE A 73 -10.47 18.40 13.96
CA ILE A 73 -11.72 17.87 14.55
C ILE A 73 -12.46 16.99 13.56
N GLY A 74 -12.57 17.38 12.29
CA GLY A 74 -13.18 16.58 11.22
C GLY A 74 -12.46 15.24 11.04
N LEU A 75 -11.13 15.25 11.04
CA LEU A 75 -10.33 14.02 10.93
C LEU A 75 -10.55 13.09 12.14
N LEU A 76 -10.55 13.63 13.35
CA LEU A 76 -10.81 12.84 14.56
C LEU A 76 -12.24 12.29 14.58
N ALA A 77 -13.22 13.07 14.14
CA ALA A 77 -14.61 12.63 14.01
C ALA A 77 -14.74 11.50 12.98
N MET A 78 -14.04 11.59 11.83
CA MET A 78 -14.00 10.52 10.83
C MET A 78 -13.46 9.22 11.44
N ILE A 79 -12.33 9.29 12.12
CA ILE A 79 -11.72 8.12 12.78
C ILE A 79 -12.69 7.52 13.81
N ALA A 80 -13.33 8.35 14.64
CA ALA A 80 -14.29 7.89 15.63
C ALA A 80 -15.51 7.22 14.97
N CYS A 81 -16.07 7.81 13.90
CA CYS A 81 -17.20 7.23 13.17
C CYS A 81 -16.87 5.85 12.59
N VAL A 82 -15.68 5.70 12.01
CA VAL A 82 -15.25 4.43 11.41
C VAL A 82 -14.91 3.38 12.48
N VAL A 83 -14.10 3.76 13.48
CA VAL A 83 -13.57 2.79 14.46
C VAL A 83 -14.60 2.41 15.52
N VAL A 84 -15.36 3.39 16.03
CA VAL A 84 -16.30 3.16 17.15
C VAL A 84 -17.68 2.74 16.64
N PHE A 85 -18.18 3.38 15.58
CA PHE A 85 -19.53 3.13 15.06
C PHE A 85 -19.56 2.17 13.88
N GLY A 86 -18.39 1.77 13.33
CA GLY A 86 -18.31 0.83 12.21
C GLY A 86 -18.88 1.38 10.89
N PHE A 87 -18.91 2.72 10.72
CA PHE A 87 -19.40 3.31 9.49
C PHE A 87 -18.44 3.07 8.33
N ASP A 88 -18.99 3.03 7.12
CA ASP A 88 -18.18 2.92 5.91
C ASP A 88 -17.21 4.10 5.77
N VAL A 89 -15.92 3.78 5.51
CA VAL A 89 -14.84 4.78 5.44
C VAL A 89 -15.07 5.76 4.30
N GLY A 90 -15.49 5.27 3.13
CA GLY A 90 -15.70 6.08 1.93
C GLY A 90 -16.83 7.10 2.12
N LEU A 91 -17.99 6.64 2.58
CA LEU A 91 -19.14 7.50 2.84
C LEU A 91 -18.84 8.50 3.96
N THR A 92 -18.21 8.05 5.05
CA THR A 92 -17.88 8.93 6.18
C THR A 92 -16.92 10.03 5.77
N SER A 93 -15.85 9.67 5.02
CA SER A 93 -14.87 10.65 4.54
C SER A 93 -15.49 11.65 3.54
N LEU A 94 -16.39 11.18 2.66
CA LEU A 94 -17.10 12.04 1.73
C LEU A 94 -17.98 13.06 2.46
N VAL A 95 -18.75 12.63 3.46
CA VAL A 95 -19.60 13.51 4.25
C VAL A 95 -18.78 14.54 5.01
N ILE A 96 -17.76 14.11 5.75
CA ILE A 96 -16.92 15.01 6.54
C ILE A 96 -16.12 15.95 5.64
N GLY A 97 -15.56 15.45 4.54
CA GLY A 97 -14.86 16.26 3.55
C GLY A 97 -15.76 17.33 2.95
N THR A 98 -17.02 16.99 2.65
CA THR A 98 -18.02 17.97 2.16
C THR A 98 -18.33 19.02 3.22
N ILE A 99 -18.51 18.64 4.48
CA ILE A 99 -18.73 19.60 5.58
C ILE A 99 -17.56 20.56 5.69
N LEU A 100 -16.31 20.08 5.65
CA LEU A 100 -15.12 20.91 5.73
C LEU A 100 -14.99 21.88 4.55
N LEU A 101 -15.39 21.45 3.34
CA LEU A 101 -15.48 22.31 2.16
C LEU A 101 -16.50 23.42 2.33
N VAL A 102 -17.71 23.08 2.77
CA VAL A 102 -18.78 24.07 3.03
C VAL A 102 -18.37 25.07 4.11
N CYS A 103 -17.64 24.63 5.13
CA CYS A 103 -17.03 25.49 6.16
C CYS A 103 -15.88 26.36 5.62
N GLY A 104 -15.50 26.23 4.36
CA GLY A 104 -14.42 27.01 3.74
C GLY A 104 -13.03 26.69 4.26
N CYS A 105 -12.80 25.47 4.73
CA CYS A 105 -11.48 25.01 5.16
C CYS A 105 -10.49 24.89 4.00
N ALA A 106 -10.98 24.63 2.78
CA ALA A 106 -10.18 24.52 1.57
C ALA A 106 -10.93 25.11 0.36
N ASP A 107 -10.19 25.41 -0.70
CA ASP A 107 -10.77 25.81 -1.98
C ASP A 107 -11.29 24.58 -2.74
N GLU A 108 -12.56 24.62 -3.15
CA GLU A 108 -13.23 23.53 -3.85
C GLU A 108 -12.49 23.10 -5.12
N LYS A 109 -12.02 24.07 -5.93
CA LYS A 109 -11.33 23.79 -7.19
C LYS A 109 -10.00 23.08 -6.95
N VAL A 110 -9.30 23.47 -5.90
CA VAL A 110 -8.01 22.84 -5.50
C VAL A 110 -8.28 21.42 -5.03
N VAL A 111 -9.29 21.21 -4.19
CA VAL A 111 -9.64 19.88 -3.68
C VAL A 111 -10.04 18.94 -4.82
N ILE A 112 -10.97 19.36 -5.71
CA ILE A 112 -11.41 18.53 -6.83
C ILE A 112 -10.23 18.18 -7.76
N LYS A 113 -9.33 19.12 -8.01
CA LYS A 113 -8.14 18.89 -8.83
C LYS A 113 -7.12 17.95 -8.16
N SER A 114 -7.09 17.93 -6.84
CA SER A 114 -6.20 17.06 -6.05
C SER A 114 -6.69 15.61 -5.96
N ILE A 115 -7.95 15.33 -6.32
CA ILE A 115 -8.49 13.97 -6.37
C ILE A 115 -7.71 13.16 -7.41
N PRO A 116 -7.22 11.96 -7.06
CA PRO A 116 -6.45 11.13 -7.98
C PRO A 116 -7.38 10.40 -8.98
N TRP A 117 -8.00 11.16 -9.88
CA TRP A 117 -8.98 10.67 -10.87
C TRP A 117 -8.45 9.50 -11.69
N ASN A 118 -7.17 9.52 -12.08
CA ASN A 118 -6.54 8.43 -12.82
C ASN A 118 -6.57 7.12 -12.04
N THR A 119 -6.28 7.17 -10.74
CA THR A 119 -6.32 5.99 -9.87
C THR A 119 -7.75 5.48 -9.71
N ILE A 120 -8.72 6.37 -9.51
CA ILE A 120 -10.15 6.00 -9.38
C ILE A 120 -10.63 5.30 -10.65
N LEU A 121 -10.38 5.90 -11.82
CA LEU A 121 -10.78 5.32 -13.11
C LEU A 121 -10.09 3.98 -13.38
N MET A 122 -8.80 3.85 -12.98
CA MET A 122 -8.06 2.60 -13.10
C MET A 122 -8.66 1.51 -12.21
N VAL A 123 -8.94 1.79 -10.94
CA VAL A 123 -9.56 0.82 -10.01
C VAL A 123 -10.92 0.37 -10.53
N LEU A 124 -11.77 1.28 -10.97
CA LEU A 124 -13.07 0.96 -11.54
C LEU A 124 -12.94 0.12 -12.82
N GLY A 125 -12.06 0.52 -13.73
CA GLY A 125 -11.85 -0.19 -15.01
C GLY A 125 -11.29 -1.60 -14.80
N VAL A 126 -10.27 -1.75 -13.97
CA VAL A 126 -9.69 -3.07 -13.65
C VAL A 126 -10.71 -3.93 -12.88
N GLY A 127 -11.48 -3.35 -11.96
CA GLY A 127 -12.55 -4.06 -11.26
C GLY A 127 -13.58 -4.67 -12.22
N VAL A 128 -14.04 -3.91 -13.21
CA VAL A 128 -14.96 -4.41 -14.26
C VAL A 128 -14.31 -5.53 -15.08
N LEU A 129 -13.05 -5.37 -15.50
CA LEU A 129 -12.32 -6.39 -16.23
C LEU A 129 -12.15 -7.67 -15.40
N MET A 130 -11.80 -7.55 -14.13
CA MET A 130 -11.64 -8.69 -13.23
C MET A 130 -12.96 -9.42 -12.96
N ASN A 131 -14.08 -8.71 -12.94
CA ASN A 131 -15.40 -9.35 -12.87
C ASN A 131 -15.67 -10.21 -14.10
N ILE A 132 -15.35 -9.72 -15.31
CA ILE A 132 -15.46 -10.48 -16.56
C ILE A 132 -14.51 -11.70 -16.53
N VAL A 133 -13.27 -11.52 -16.09
CA VAL A 133 -12.28 -12.61 -15.95
C VAL A 133 -12.77 -13.67 -14.97
N SER A 134 -13.35 -13.26 -13.84
CA SER A 134 -13.92 -14.17 -12.85
C SER A 134 -15.09 -14.99 -13.45
N LEU A 135 -16.04 -14.30 -14.09
CA LEU A 135 -17.17 -14.97 -14.74
C LEU A 135 -16.78 -15.94 -15.86
N SER A 136 -15.62 -15.73 -16.49
CA SER A 136 -15.08 -16.60 -17.54
C SER A 136 -14.19 -17.74 -17.02
N GLY A 137 -14.04 -17.91 -15.70
CA GLY A 137 -13.14 -18.89 -15.09
C GLY A 137 -11.66 -18.53 -15.12
N GLY A 138 -11.33 -17.28 -15.44
CA GLY A 138 -9.94 -16.84 -15.56
C GLY A 138 -9.24 -16.70 -14.20
N VAL A 139 -9.98 -16.44 -13.14
CA VAL A 139 -9.44 -16.38 -11.76
C VAL A 139 -8.99 -17.78 -11.33
N GLU A 140 -9.79 -18.80 -11.60
CA GLU A 140 -9.47 -20.20 -11.32
C GLU A 140 -8.28 -20.69 -12.13
N LEU A 141 -8.16 -20.28 -13.40
CA LEU A 141 -7.01 -20.60 -14.24
C LEU A 141 -5.71 -19.96 -13.71
N LEU A 142 -5.77 -18.71 -13.27
CA LEU A 142 -4.64 -18.03 -12.64
C LEU A 142 -4.25 -18.74 -11.34
N ALA A 143 -5.22 -19.02 -10.47
CA ALA A 143 -5.02 -19.71 -9.21
C ALA A 143 -4.35 -21.08 -9.45
N GLY A 144 -4.90 -21.89 -10.34
CA GLY A 144 -4.35 -23.20 -10.70
C GLY A 144 -2.94 -23.12 -11.29
N SER A 145 -2.66 -22.12 -12.11
CA SER A 145 -1.31 -21.91 -12.68
C SER A 145 -0.27 -21.59 -11.60
N ILE A 146 -0.63 -20.77 -10.61
CA ILE A 146 0.25 -20.42 -9.48
C ILE A 146 0.42 -21.64 -8.57
N SER A 147 -0.64 -22.37 -8.29
CA SER A 147 -0.62 -23.57 -7.44
C SER A 147 0.20 -24.71 -8.03
N MET A 148 0.18 -24.89 -9.34
CA MET A 148 0.97 -25.93 -10.03
C MET A 148 2.48 -25.78 -9.83
N VAL A 149 2.98 -24.55 -9.73
CA VAL A 149 4.42 -24.25 -9.55
C VAL A 149 4.79 -24.02 -8.09
N SER A 150 3.84 -24.14 -7.18
CA SER A 150 4.00 -23.83 -5.76
C SER A 150 3.66 -25.04 -4.89
N SER A 151 4.16 -25.05 -3.69
CA SER A 151 3.82 -25.99 -2.61
C SER A 151 3.20 -25.19 -1.45
N ALA A 152 2.62 -25.89 -0.47
CA ALA A 152 2.08 -25.26 0.73
C ALA A 152 3.10 -24.38 1.50
N SER A 153 4.38 -24.63 1.34
CA SER A 153 5.44 -23.83 1.97
C SER A 153 5.93 -22.66 1.10
N THR A 154 5.70 -22.72 -0.21
CA THR A 154 6.24 -21.72 -1.15
C THR A 154 5.17 -20.79 -1.73
N ILE A 155 3.89 -21.06 -1.49
CA ILE A 155 2.81 -20.27 -2.09
C ILE A 155 2.78 -18.84 -1.56
N SER A 156 2.94 -18.62 -0.24
CA SER A 156 2.97 -17.27 0.34
C SER A 156 4.14 -16.43 -0.19
N PRO A 157 5.41 -16.91 -0.20
CA PRO A 157 6.50 -16.16 -0.85
C PRO A 157 6.31 -15.98 -2.36
N MET A 158 5.68 -16.95 -3.06
CA MET A 158 5.38 -16.83 -4.48
C MET A 158 4.35 -15.72 -4.74
N MET A 159 3.26 -15.69 -3.98
CA MET A 159 2.25 -14.62 -4.08
C MET A 159 2.84 -13.24 -3.78
N CYS A 160 3.71 -13.15 -2.76
CA CYS A 160 4.44 -11.93 -2.44
C CYS A 160 5.36 -11.50 -3.60
N LEU A 161 6.08 -12.43 -4.20
CA LEU A 161 6.98 -12.17 -5.34
C LEU A 161 6.19 -11.70 -6.58
N VAL A 162 5.12 -12.41 -6.93
CA VAL A 162 4.27 -12.05 -8.08
C VAL A 162 3.67 -10.66 -7.88
N ALA A 163 3.13 -10.37 -6.70
CA ALA A 163 2.59 -9.06 -6.36
C ALA A 163 3.66 -7.96 -6.46
N SER A 164 4.88 -8.23 -5.97
CA SER A 164 6.00 -7.29 -6.05
C SER A 164 6.42 -7.01 -7.48
N VAL A 165 6.58 -8.05 -8.30
CA VAL A 165 6.96 -7.91 -9.72
C VAL A 165 5.90 -7.12 -10.48
N MET A 166 4.62 -7.41 -10.26
CA MET A 166 3.54 -6.61 -10.86
C MET A 166 3.59 -5.15 -10.40
N SER A 167 3.86 -4.91 -9.12
CA SER A 167 3.91 -3.56 -8.54
C SER A 167 5.10 -2.73 -9.03
N PHE A 168 6.14 -3.34 -9.59
CA PHE A 168 7.22 -2.57 -10.24
C PHE A 168 6.74 -1.74 -11.42
N PHE A 169 5.71 -2.21 -12.12
CA PHE A 169 5.22 -1.63 -13.36
C PHE A 169 3.79 -1.09 -13.26
N ALA A 170 3.06 -1.48 -12.22
CA ALA A 170 1.65 -1.16 -12.06
C ALA A 170 1.34 -0.66 -10.64
N SER A 171 0.22 0.05 -10.49
CA SER A 171 -0.26 0.50 -9.18
C SER A 171 -0.72 -0.69 -8.33
N GLY A 172 -0.24 -0.79 -7.10
CA GLY A 172 -0.71 -1.78 -6.12
C GLY A 172 -2.22 -1.73 -5.97
N LEU A 173 -2.75 -0.55 -5.65
CA LEU A 173 -4.18 -0.32 -5.46
C LEU A 173 -5.00 -0.49 -6.76
N GLY A 174 -4.49 0.01 -7.88
CA GLY A 174 -5.24 0.04 -9.13
C GLY A 174 -5.22 -1.27 -9.93
N VAL A 175 -4.17 -2.07 -9.78
CA VAL A 175 -3.98 -3.28 -10.62
C VAL A 175 -3.66 -4.51 -9.78
N VAL A 176 -2.65 -4.45 -8.90
CA VAL A 176 -2.13 -5.65 -8.23
C VAL A 176 -3.18 -6.28 -7.32
N PHE A 177 -3.80 -5.49 -6.44
CA PHE A 177 -4.79 -5.99 -5.50
C PHE A 177 -6.06 -6.48 -6.20
N PRO A 178 -6.68 -5.72 -7.13
CA PRO A 178 -7.83 -6.21 -7.87
C PRO A 178 -7.57 -7.48 -8.68
N THR A 179 -6.31 -7.72 -9.09
CA THR A 179 -5.95 -8.90 -9.88
C THR A 179 -5.64 -10.12 -9.02
N LEU A 180 -4.87 -9.97 -7.95
CA LEU A 180 -4.38 -11.12 -7.18
C LEU A 180 -5.25 -11.45 -5.96
N VAL A 181 -5.87 -10.48 -5.28
CA VAL A 181 -6.70 -10.77 -4.12
C VAL A 181 -7.89 -11.67 -4.46
N PRO A 182 -8.59 -11.54 -5.61
CA PRO A 182 -9.65 -12.46 -5.99
C PRO A 182 -9.21 -13.93 -6.15
N THR A 183 -7.92 -14.20 -6.36
CA THR A 183 -7.41 -15.59 -6.50
C THR A 183 -7.12 -16.26 -5.15
N VAL A 184 -7.07 -15.50 -4.07
CA VAL A 184 -6.63 -15.97 -2.74
C VAL A 184 -7.51 -17.11 -2.22
N GLY A 185 -8.83 -16.99 -2.35
CA GLY A 185 -9.78 -18.02 -1.90
C GLY A 185 -9.61 -19.34 -2.66
N SER A 186 -9.53 -19.26 -3.99
CA SER A 186 -9.33 -20.42 -4.86
C SER A 186 -8.00 -21.11 -4.58
N ILE A 187 -6.92 -20.36 -4.42
CA ILE A 187 -5.59 -20.90 -4.08
C ILE A 187 -5.64 -21.59 -2.71
N ALA A 188 -6.20 -20.95 -1.69
CA ALA A 188 -6.29 -21.56 -0.36
C ALA A 188 -7.10 -22.86 -0.38
N ALA A 189 -8.17 -22.94 -1.17
CA ALA A 189 -8.99 -24.14 -1.34
C ALA A 189 -8.21 -25.29 -2.02
N GLU A 190 -7.38 -25.01 -3.02
CA GLU A 190 -6.54 -26.02 -3.69
C GLU A 190 -5.54 -26.68 -2.74
N PHE A 191 -5.04 -25.94 -1.75
CA PHE A 191 -4.18 -26.49 -0.69
C PHE A 191 -4.95 -27.11 0.50
N GLY A 192 -6.26 -27.37 0.34
CA GLY A 192 -7.08 -28.08 1.32
C GLY A 192 -7.23 -27.36 2.66
N GLY A 193 -7.12 -26.04 2.68
CA GLY A 193 -7.27 -25.22 3.89
C GLY A 193 -6.03 -25.24 4.81
N VAL A 194 -4.92 -25.81 4.39
CA VAL A 194 -3.64 -25.78 5.14
C VAL A 194 -3.06 -24.37 5.22
N ILE A 195 -3.45 -23.52 4.28
CA ILE A 195 -2.96 -22.14 4.17
C ILE A 195 -4.14 -21.21 4.41
N SER A 196 -3.94 -20.24 5.31
CA SER A 196 -4.94 -19.23 5.60
C SER A 196 -5.10 -18.28 4.40
N PRO A 197 -6.33 -18.00 3.93
CA PRO A 197 -6.57 -16.95 2.94
C PRO A 197 -6.03 -15.59 3.39
N ILE A 198 -6.06 -15.31 4.69
CA ILE A 198 -5.53 -14.07 5.28
C ILE A 198 -3.99 -13.99 5.12
N GLU A 199 -3.28 -15.13 5.26
CA GLU A 199 -1.82 -15.20 5.00
C GLU A 199 -1.50 -14.84 3.54
N LEU A 200 -2.24 -15.41 2.59
CA LEU A 200 -2.06 -15.12 1.17
C LEU A 200 -2.40 -13.67 0.83
N MET A 201 -3.51 -13.17 1.36
CA MET A 201 -3.89 -11.78 1.22
C MET A 201 -2.81 -10.85 1.76
N ALA A 202 -2.27 -11.12 2.96
CA ALA A 202 -1.18 -10.33 3.54
C ALA A 202 0.07 -10.35 2.65
N SER A 203 0.42 -11.52 2.07
CA SER A 203 1.55 -11.66 1.16
C SER A 203 1.38 -10.81 -0.11
N VAL A 204 0.17 -10.77 -0.69
CA VAL A 204 -0.14 -9.93 -1.84
C VAL A 204 -0.07 -8.45 -1.48
N VAL A 205 -0.68 -8.06 -0.36
CA VAL A 205 -0.69 -6.65 0.09
C VAL A 205 0.72 -6.15 0.35
N ILE A 206 1.53 -6.93 1.07
CA ILE A 206 2.90 -6.53 1.37
C ILE A 206 3.73 -6.44 0.09
N GLY A 207 3.70 -7.47 -0.77
CA GLY A 207 4.42 -7.45 -2.02
C GLY A 207 4.04 -6.27 -2.91
N GLY A 208 2.72 -6.01 -3.05
CA GLY A 208 2.20 -4.90 -3.85
C GLY A 208 2.51 -3.51 -3.28
N THR A 209 2.64 -3.39 -1.96
CA THR A 209 2.92 -2.10 -1.29
C THR A 209 4.40 -1.77 -1.29
N VAL A 210 5.24 -2.69 -0.80
CA VAL A 210 6.67 -2.39 -0.59
C VAL A 210 7.48 -2.30 -1.89
N ALA A 211 7.05 -2.97 -2.94
CA ALA A 211 7.64 -2.84 -4.27
C ALA A 211 7.25 -1.53 -4.99
N GLY A 212 6.27 -0.81 -4.48
CA GLY A 212 5.78 0.45 -5.04
C GLY A 212 6.75 1.64 -4.97
N PHE A 213 7.96 1.47 -4.44
CA PHE A 213 9.02 2.49 -4.43
C PHE A 213 9.86 2.54 -5.70
N THR A 214 9.53 1.77 -6.73
CA THR A 214 10.25 1.86 -8.01
C THR A 214 10.14 3.25 -8.61
N PRO A 215 11.17 3.74 -9.32
CA PRO A 215 11.15 5.07 -9.91
C PRO A 215 10.05 5.27 -10.96
N ILE A 216 9.48 4.19 -11.48
CA ILE A 216 8.39 4.19 -12.47
C ILE A 216 7.02 4.27 -11.77
N SER A 217 6.95 3.94 -10.48
CA SER A 217 5.72 4.00 -9.68
C SER A 217 5.34 5.44 -9.31
N THR A 218 4.10 5.63 -8.86
CA THR A 218 3.62 6.93 -8.38
C THR A 218 4.45 7.43 -7.19
N ALA A 219 4.79 6.56 -6.23
CA ALA A 219 5.58 6.94 -5.06
C ALA A 219 7.02 7.30 -5.46
N GLY A 220 7.66 6.53 -6.35
CA GLY A 220 8.98 6.84 -6.86
C GLY A 220 9.02 8.15 -7.65
N ALA A 221 8.00 8.44 -8.45
CA ALA A 221 7.89 9.72 -9.16
C ALA A 221 7.75 10.90 -8.18
N LEU A 222 6.99 10.75 -7.08
CA LEU A 222 6.87 11.77 -6.05
C LEU A 222 8.19 12.01 -5.31
N ILE A 223 8.95 10.95 -5.02
CA ILE A 223 10.29 11.07 -4.41
C ILE A 223 11.22 11.86 -5.35
N GLN A 224 11.24 11.52 -6.64
CA GLN A 224 12.04 12.22 -7.64
C GLN A 224 11.64 13.69 -7.77
N ALA A 225 10.34 13.96 -7.83
CA ALA A 225 9.80 15.33 -7.88
C ALA A 225 10.13 16.12 -6.60
N GLY A 226 10.10 15.48 -5.43
CA GLY A 226 10.47 16.10 -4.16
C GLY A 226 11.94 16.51 -4.13
N VAL A 227 12.83 15.64 -4.59
CA VAL A 227 14.28 15.93 -4.66
C VAL A 227 14.60 17.06 -5.64
N SER A 228 13.90 17.13 -6.78
CA SER A 228 14.11 18.19 -7.78
C SER A 228 13.67 19.58 -7.29
N GLN A 229 12.93 19.69 -6.20
CA GLN A 229 12.60 20.98 -5.57
C GLN A 229 13.77 21.58 -4.78
N PHE A 230 14.82 20.81 -4.52
CA PHE A 230 16.01 21.24 -3.77
C PHE A 230 17.24 21.28 -4.68
N PRO A 231 17.59 22.45 -5.28
CA PRO A 231 18.70 22.56 -6.23
C PRO A 231 20.05 22.11 -5.67
N GLU A 232 20.27 22.26 -4.37
CA GLU A 232 21.51 21.82 -3.70
C GLU A 232 21.65 20.29 -3.70
N VAL A 233 20.51 19.58 -3.60
CA VAL A 233 20.46 18.11 -3.65
C VAL A 233 20.55 17.63 -5.08
N GLU A 234 19.86 18.28 -6.01
CA GLU A 234 19.86 17.96 -7.44
C GLU A 234 21.27 18.07 -8.04
N ASN A 235 22.05 19.08 -7.65
CA ASN A 235 23.45 19.24 -8.08
C ASN A 235 24.40 18.16 -7.52
N LYS A 236 24.09 17.54 -6.37
CA LYS A 236 24.85 16.44 -5.77
C LYS A 236 24.40 15.06 -6.23
N TYR A 237 23.12 14.92 -6.56
CA TYR A 237 22.47 13.67 -6.90
C TYR A 237 21.90 13.73 -8.32
N SER A 238 22.61 13.12 -9.27
CA SER A 238 22.08 13.04 -10.64
C SER A 238 20.78 12.22 -10.67
N GLN A 239 19.80 12.65 -11.47
CA GLN A 239 18.50 11.95 -11.62
C GLN A 239 18.70 10.47 -12.01
N ASN A 240 19.68 10.17 -12.87
CA ASN A 240 20.00 8.78 -13.24
C ASN A 240 20.49 7.95 -12.04
N LYS A 241 21.26 8.52 -11.15
CA LYS A 241 21.74 7.83 -9.95
C LYS A 241 20.58 7.54 -9.02
N MET A 242 19.71 8.51 -8.78
CA MET A 242 18.51 8.33 -7.96
C MET A 242 17.55 7.29 -8.54
N PHE A 243 17.36 7.29 -9.86
CA PHE A 243 16.57 6.30 -10.56
C PHE A 243 17.09 4.86 -10.31
N VAL A 244 18.39 4.65 -10.44
CA VAL A 244 19.02 3.35 -10.18
C VAL A 244 18.93 2.96 -8.70
N GLU A 245 19.15 3.90 -7.78
CA GLU A 245 19.07 3.65 -6.35
C GLU A 245 17.65 3.26 -5.91
N LEU A 246 16.61 3.93 -6.43
CA LEU A 246 15.22 3.57 -6.18
C LEU A 246 14.89 2.15 -6.67
N PHE A 247 15.42 1.74 -7.82
CA PHE A 247 15.28 0.35 -8.28
C PHE A 247 15.98 -0.63 -7.35
N ILE A 248 17.20 -0.34 -6.94
CA ILE A 248 17.95 -1.21 -6.01
C ILE A 248 17.19 -1.33 -4.68
N ILE A 249 16.67 -0.22 -4.15
CA ILE A 249 15.87 -0.23 -2.91
C ILE A 249 14.61 -1.09 -3.10
N ALA A 250 13.88 -0.94 -4.21
CA ALA A 250 12.69 -1.72 -4.48
C ALA A 250 12.98 -3.22 -4.58
N PHE A 251 14.10 -3.62 -5.22
CA PHE A 251 14.55 -5.01 -5.25
C PHE A 251 14.92 -5.53 -3.86
N LEU A 252 15.63 -4.75 -3.06
CA LEU A 252 15.95 -5.11 -1.68
C LEU A 252 14.70 -5.28 -0.82
N CYS A 253 13.75 -4.36 -0.94
CA CYS A 253 12.46 -4.45 -0.25
C CYS A 253 11.68 -5.70 -0.67
N THR A 254 11.64 -6.00 -1.97
CA THR A 254 11.04 -7.24 -2.48
C THR A 254 11.75 -8.48 -1.91
N PHE A 255 13.07 -8.50 -1.91
CA PHE A 255 13.82 -9.62 -1.36
C PHE A 255 13.52 -9.83 0.13
N ILE A 256 13.48 -8.76 0.92
CA ILE A 256 13.15 -8.82 2.36
C ILE A 256 11.74 -9.36 2.57
N SER A 257 10.74 -8.82 1.85
CA SER A 257 9.34 -9.25 2.01
C SER A 257 9.14 -10.72 1.61
N VAL A 258 9.74 -11.16 0.51
CA VAL A 258 9.69 -12.56 0.08
C VAL A 258 10.42 -13.48 1.06
N ALA A 259 11.56 -13.05 1.61
CA ALA A 259 12.27 -13.81 2.63
C ALA A 259 11.44 -13.93 3.91
N MET A 260 10.78 -12.88 4.36
CA MET A 260 9.89 -12.94 5.53
C MET A 260 8.69 -13.86 5.31
N ALA A 261 8.11 -13.85 4.10
CA ALA A 261 7.06 -14.80 3.71
C ALA A 261 7.61 -16.24 3.76
N ALA A 262 8.79 -16.48 3.19
CA ALA A 262 9.42 -17.80 3.17
C ALA A 262 9.80 -18.32 4.57
N LEU A 263 10.17 -17.44 5.49
CA LEU A 263 10.41 -17.75 6.90
C LEU A 263 9.12 -17.99 7.69
N GLY A 264 7.96 -17.83 7.06
CA GLY A 264 6.66 -18.06 7.69
C GLY A 264 6.21 -16.95 8.65
N VAL A 265 6.82 -15.76 8.60
CA VAL A 265 6.45 -14.65 9.49
C VAL A 265 4.98 -14.27 9.31
N TYR A 266 4.50 -14.22 8.06
CA TYR A 266 3.11 -13.87 7.76
C TYR A 266 2.15 -14.99 8.21
N ARG A 267 2.57 -16.26 8.14
CA ARG A 267 1.80 -17.39 8.67
C ARG A 267 1.61 -17.28 10.18
N VAL A 268 2.66 -16.92 10.92
CA VAL A 268 2.59 -16.78 12.38
C VAL A 268 1.67 -15.62 12.80
N ILE A 269 1.63 -14.53 12.02
CA ILE A 269 0.82 -13.35 12.34
C ILE A 269 -0.63 -13.53 11.89
N CYS A 270 -0.84 -14.20 10.75
CA CYS A 270 -2.16 -14.37 10.13
C CYS A 270 -2.90 -15.66 10.55
N GLY A 271 -2.22 -16.51 11.32
CA GLY A 271 -2.81 -17.65 11.98
C GLY A 271 -3.02 -18.85 11.20
#